data_a49a65fae49bd04f251cf8478a971695
#
_entry.id   a49a65fae49bd04f251cf8478a971695
#
_cell.length_a   1.000
_cell.length_b   1.000
_cell.length_c   1.000
_cell.angle_alpha   90.00
_cell.angle_beta   90.00
_cell.angle_gamma   90.00
#
_symmetry.space_group_name_H-M   'P 1'
#
loop_
_entity.id
_entity.type
_entity.pdbx_description
1 polymer ?
#
loop_
_entity_poly.entity_id
_entity_poly.type
_entity_poly.pdbx_seq_one_letter_code
_entity_poly.pdbx_strand_id
1 'polypeptide(L)'
;MENENIPTISMHEIVEALRNKSPKELLSYAIFNEEEEAKYYAKLAEKAKRASVKALFIKMSEDSKGHHDWLYGLFKKMYPNEEPVKVEAPPVEVAPFYPEFESVEDYISALKYCMESELFAKKTYELLAKVARDEDTRAFALNLAAMEEEHYTAIRKMYELILSLEEKEIIPEKLEPGGYLFTDELKAKYFLIDLIHSGVRLSAAIREKPEKFLEVFDGSDIKVIWVTKTEVDGSIRPDEIPILKKKFCRFLRETSERDERAAVFLQNLGYFALELGFRSMMDVVLYLKDCALLYDGYILATAVKDAFSPREWALLTSELRQVS
;
A
#
# COMPACT_ATOMS: atom_id res chain seq x y z
N MET A 1 -26.26 -18.30 17.87
CA MET A 1 -26.62 -17.16 17.03
C MET A 1 -26.63 -17.71 15.61
N GLU A 2 -27.77 -17.66 14.97
CA GLU A 2 -28.06 -18.29 13.68
C GLU A 2 -27.19 -17.67 12.60
N ASN A 3 -26.43 -18.53 11.90
CA ASN A 3 -25.83 -18.16 10.62
C ASN A 3 -27.00 -17.86 9.66
N GLU A 4 -27.35 -16.59 9.49
CA GLU A 4 -28.13 -16.18 8.34
C GLU A 4 -27.32 -16.56 7.12
N ASN A 5 -27.87 -17.51 6.34
CA ASN A 5 -27.38 -17.87 5.02
C ASN A 5 -27.43 -16.63 4.13
N ILE A 6 -26.32 -15.88 4.07
CA ILE A 6 -26.12 -14.89 3.03
C ILE A 6 -26.13 -15.68 1.73
N PRO A 7 -27.03 -15.42 0.77
CA PRO A 7 -27.03 -16.13 -0.48
C PRO A 7 -25.67 -15.92 -1.17
N THR A 8 -24.87 -16.96 -1.22
CA THR A 8 -23.56 -16.93 -1.85
C THR A 8 -23.80 -16.91 -3.36
N ILE A 9 -23.86 -15.73 -3.95
CA ILE A 9 -23.93 -15.53 -5.40
C ILE A 9 -22.65 -16.14 -6.00
N SER A 10 -22.81 -17.03 -6.97
CA SER A 10 -21.66 -17.67 -7.63
C SER A 10 -21.14 -16.80 -8.78
N MET A 11 -19.83 -16.84 -9.04
CA MET A 11 -19.23 -16.22 -10.22
C MET A 11 -19.95 -16.60 -11.52
N HIS A 12 -20.41 -17.87 -11.62
CA HIS A 12 -21.16 -18.34 -12.77
C HIS A 12 -22.48 -17.63 -12.98
N GLU A 13 -23.23 -17.33 -11.92
CA GLU A 13 -24.50 -16.59 -12.01
C GLU A 13 -24.28 -15.17 -12.52
N ILE A 14 -23.23 -14.49 -12.04
CA ILE A 14 -22.87 -13.15 -12.52
C ILE A 14 -22.48 -13.19 -14.00
N VAL A 15 -21.57 -14.11 -14.36
CA VAL A 15 -21.10 -14.24 -15.76
C VAL A 15 -22.26 -14.61 -16.71
N GLU A 16 -23.16 -15.50 -16.31
CA GLU A 16 -24.36 -15.82 -17.11
C GLU A 16 -25.28 -14.61 -17.29
N ALA A 17 -25.43 -13.78 -16.26
CA ALA A 17 -26.22 -12.54 -16.35
C ALA A 17 -25.55 -11.50 -17.26
N LEU A 18 -24.22 -11.45 -17.31
CA LEU A 18 -23.46 -10.44 -18.05
C LEU A 18 -23.08 -10.85 -19.47
N ARG A 19 -22.84 -12.14 -19.77
CA ARG A 19 -22.28 -12.60 -21.06
C ARG A 19 -23.08 -12.23 -22.31
N ASN A 20 -24.37 -11.93 -22.17
CA ASN A 20 -25.25 -11.54 -23.27
C ASN A 20 -25.63 -10.05 -23.24
N LYS A 21 -25.05 -9.29 -22.32
CA LYS A 21 -25.28 -7.84 -22.22
C LYS A 21 -24.56 -7.09 -23.33
N SER A 22 -25.16 -6.00 -23.77
CA SER A 22 -24.53 -5.09 -24.73
C SER A 22 -23.32 -4.40 -24.11
N PRO A 23 -22.37 -3.88 -24.91
CA PRO A 23 -21.24 -3.07 -24.40
C PRO A 23 -21.71 -1.90 -23.53
N LYS A 24 -22.84 -1.27 -23.86
CA LYS A 24 -23.45 -0.21 -23.07
C LYS A 24 -23.85 -0.69 -21.67
N GLU A 25 -24.49 -1.86 -21.57
CA GLU A 25 -24.90 -2.45 -20.29
C GLU A 25 -23.69 -2.89 -19.47
N LEU A 26 -22.69 -3.53 -20.08
CA LEU A 26 -21.46 -3.95 -19.40
C LEU A 26 -20.70 -2.76 -18.81
N LEU A 27 -20.56 -1.70 -19.60
CA LEU A 27 -19.90 -0.47 -19.15
C LEU A 27 -20.69 0.21 -18.03
N SER A 28 -22.04 0.25 -18.15
CA SER A 28 -22.91 0.78 -17.09
C SER A 28 -22.80 -0.03 -15.80
N TYR A 29 -22.77 -1.36 -15.90
CA TYR A 29 -22.60 -2.26 -14.77
C TYR A 29 -21.29 -1.97 -14.01
N ALA A 30 -20.16 -1.86 -14.72
CA ALA A 30 -18.88 -1.54 -14.12
C ALA A 30 -18.90 -0.15 -13.45
N ILE A 31 -19.47 0.88 -14.08
CA ILE A 31 -19.60 2.24 -13.50
C ILE A 31 -20.32 2.19 -12.14
N PHE A 32 -21.44 1.47 -12.05
CA PHE A 32 -22.19 1.39 -10.79
C PHE A 32 -21.48 0.56 -9.71
N ASN A 33 -20.75 -0.50 -10.09
CA ASN A 33 -19.95 -1.27 -9.12
C ASN A 33 -18.84 -0.39 -8.51
N GLU A 34 -18.07 0.31 -9.32
CA GLU A 34 -17.02 1.22 -8.83
C GLU A 34 -17.58 2.34 -7.93
N GLU A 35 -18.78 2.85 -8.21
CA GLU A 35 -19.44 3.82 -7.35
C GLU A 35 -19.78 3.25 -5.97
N GLU A 36 -20.33 2.03 -5.91
CA GLU A 36 -20.68 1.38 -4.64
C GLU A 36 -19.43 0.96 -3.87
N GLU A 37 -18.40 0.48 -4.53
CA GLU A 37 -17.11 0.14 -3.95
C GLU A 37 -16.43 1.37 -3.32
N ALA A 38 -16.38 2.49 -4.04
CA ALA A 38 -15.86 3.74 -3.50
C ALA A 38 -16.57 4.15 -2.21
N LYS A 39 -17.89 4.01 -2.15
CA LYS A 39 -18.70 4.29 -0.95
C LYS A 39 -18.39 3.31 0.18
N TYR A 40 -18.19 2.03 -0.14
CA TYR A 40 -17.87 1.00 0.82
C TYR A 40 -16.53 1.28 1.51
N TYR A 41 -15.47 1.51 0.74
CA TYR A 41 -14.16 1.84 1.29
C TYR A 41 -14.12 3.17 2.05
N ALA A 42 -14.88 4.18 1.60
CA ALA A 42 -15.02 5.43 2.37
C ALA A 42 -15.58 5.17 3.78
N LYS A 43 -16.61 4.33 3.90
CA LYS A 43 -17.19 3.97 5.22
C LYS A 43 -16.23 3.15 6.09
N LEU A 44 -15.43 2.25 5.50
CA LEU A 44 -14.39 1.54 6.24
C LEU A 44 -13.31 2.50 6.74
N ALA A 45 -12.92 3.48 5.93
CA ALA A 45 -11.95 4.52 6.31
C ALA A 45 -12.45 5.39 7.48
N GLU A 46 -13.75 5.72 7.51
CA GLU A 46 -14.36 6.46 8.63
C GLU A 46 -14.28 5.69 9.95
N LYS A 47 -14.46 4.37 9.91
CA LYS A 47 -14.44 3.50 11.09
C LYS A 47 -13.04 3.11 11.55
N ALA A 48 -12.09 2.98 10.63
CA ALA A 48 -10.74 2.52 10.93
C ALA A 48 -10.00 3.52 11.84
N LYS A 49 -9.52 3.04 12.99
CA LYS A 49 -8.77 3.84 13.99
C LYS A 49 -7.27 3.83 13.70
N ARG A 50 -6.75 2.72 13.15
CA ARG A 50 -5.33 2.59 12.79
C ARG A 50 -5.02 3.40 11.53
N ALA A 51 -4.05 4.31 11.62
CA ALA A 51 -3.75 5.29 10.59
C ALA A 51 -3.40 4.66 9.24
N SER A 52 -2.57 3.61 9.23
CA SER A 52 -2.19 2.91 7.99
C SER A 52 -3.38 2.22 7.30
N VAL A 53 -4.27 1.59 8.07
CA VAL A 53 -5.48 0.93 7.53
C VAL A 53 -6.47 1.97 7.02
N LYS A 54 -6.64 3.07 7.75
CA LYS A 54 -7.46 4.20 7.30
C LYS A 54 -6.94 4.77 5.99
N ALA A 55 -5.62 5.01 5.88
CA ALA A 55 -4.98 5.49 4.66
C ALA A 55 -5.16 4.52 3.49
N LEU A 56 -5.05 3.20 3.73
CA LEU A 56 -5.37 2.19 2.72
C LEU A 56 -6.80 2.34 2.21
N PHE A 57 -7.80 2.37 3.09
CA PHE A 57 -9.20 2.45 2.68
C PHE A 57 -9.56 3.78 2.01
N ILE A 58 -8.94 4.91 2.42
CA ILE A 58 -9.06 6.19 1.69
C ILE A 58 -8.56 6.02 0.26
N LYS A 59 -7.34 5.45 0.10
CA LYS A 59 -6.76 5.21 -1.22
C LYS A 59 -7.67 4.31 -2.07
N MET A 60 -8.18 3.20 -1.53
CA MET A 60 -9.10 2.31 -2.24
C MET A 60 -10.34 3.06 -2.72
N SER A 61 -10.95 3.88 -1.85
CA SER A 61 -12.09 4.72 -2.24
C SER A 61 -11.76 5.72 -3.35
N GLU A 62 -10.56 6.30 -3.34
CA GLU A 62 -10.11 7.25 -4.37
C GLU A 62 -9.79 6.54 -5.69
N ASP A 63 -9.14 5.38 -5.63
CA ASP A 63 -8.84 4.56 -6.82
C ASP A 63 -10.16 4.13 -7.50
N SER A 64 -11.16 3.61 -6.76
CA SER A 64 -12.48 3.25 -7.31
C SER A 64 -13.23 4.46 -7.89
N LYS A 65 -13.12 5.66 -7.28
CA LYS A 65 -13.65 6.90 -7.90
C LYS A 65 -12.94 7.24 -9.21
N GLY A 66 -11.62 7.08 -9.26
CA GLY A 66 -10.83 7.27 -10.48
C GLY A 66 -11.24 6.29 -11.58
N HIS A 67 -11.47 5.02 -11.23
CA HIS A 67 -11.97 4.00 -12.15
C HIS A 67 -13.39 4.35 -12.64
N HIS A 68 -14.28 4.73 -11.74
CA HIS A 68 -15.62 5.22 -12.09
C HIS A 68 -15.56 6.36 -13.11
N ASP A 69 -14.75 7.40 -12.86
CA ASP A 69 -14.64 8.57 -13.70
C ASP A 69 -14.05 8.23 -15.08
N TRP A 70 -13.07 7.33 -15.12
CA TRP A 70 -12.52 6.82 -16.37
C TRP A 70 -13.57 6.03 -17.16
N LEU A 71 -14.31 5.12 -16.53
CA LEU A 71 -15.38 4.33 -17.15
C LEU A 71 -16.52 5.22 -17.63
N TYR A 72 -16.92 6.20 -16.82
CA TYR A 72 -17.96 7.17 -17.20
C TYR A 72 -17.51 8.03 -18.39
N GLY A 73 -16.25 8.48 -18.40
CA GLY A 73 -15.66 9.20 -19.54
C GLY A 73 -15.66 8.35 -20.83
N LEU A 74 -15.34 7.06 -20.72
CA LEU A 74 -15.42 6.11 -21.82
C LEU A 74 -16.87 5.94 -22.30
N PHE A 75 -17.81 5.79 -21.37
CA PHE A 75 -19.25 5.71 -21.67
C PHE A 75 -19.74 6.93 -22.46
N LYS A 76 -19.44 8.14 -22.00
CA LYS A 76 -19.83 9.39 -22.67
C LYS A 76 -19.17 9.56 -24.03
N LYS A 77 -17.98 9.02 -24.23
CA LYS A 77 -17.30 9.02 -25.53
C LYS A 77 -18.00 8.09 -26.55
N MET A 78 -18.49 6.94 -26.08
CA MET A 78 -19.20 5.96 -26.92
C MET A 78 -20.69 6.31 -27.11
N TYR A 79 -21.32 6.92 -26.09
CA TYR A 79 -22.75 7.24 -26.02
C TYR A 79 -22.96 8.70 -25.57
N PRO A 80 -22.62 9.71 -26.40
CA PRO A 80 -22.54 11.13 -25.96
C PRO A 80 -23.83 11.72 -25.38
N ASN A 81 -25.00 11.23 -25.84
CA ASN A 81 -26.30 11.76 -25.46
C ASN A 81 -27.09 10.83 -24.51
N GLU A 82 -26.40 9.85 -23.94
CA GLU A 82 -27.04 8.84 -23.10
C GLU A 82 -26.42 8.81 -21.71
N GLU A 83 -27.12 8.24 -20.74
CA GLU A 83 -26.63 7.98 -19.39
C GLU A 83 -26.46 6.47 -19.15
N PRO A 84 -25.59 6.06 -18.21
CA PRO A 84 -25.50 4.68 -17.79
C PRO A 84 -26.85 4.13 -17.34
N VAL A 85 -27.13 2.89 -17.69
CA VAL A 85 -28.40 2.22 -17.41
C VAL A 85 -28.23 1.22 -16.28
N LYS A 86 -29.23 1.13 -15.40
CA LYS A 86 -29.24 0.08 -14.37
C LYS A 86 -29.36 -1.29 -15.02
N VAL A 87 -28.43 -2.18 -14.69
CA VAL A 87 -28.36 -3.54 -15.22
C VAL A 87 -28.89 -4.51 -14.18
N GLU A 88 -29.80 -5.39 -14.59
CA GLU A 88 -30.26 -6.49 -13.74
C GLU A 88 -29.21 -7.62 -13.78
N ALA A 89 -28.23 -7.51 -12.90
CA ALA A 89 -27.24 -8.53 -12.62
C ALA A 89 -26.83 -8.43 -11.14
N PRO A 90 -26.46 -9.55 -10.51
CA PRO A 90 -25.91 -9.50 -9.16
C PRO A 90 -24.64 -8.64 -9.14
N PRO A 91 -24.34 -7.94 -8.03
CA PRO A 91 -23.09 -7.20 -7.90
C PRO A 91 -21.89 -8.18 -7.92
N VAL A 92 -20.76 -7.71 -8.42
CA VAL A 92 -19.49 -8.48 -8.37
C VAL A 92 -18.98 -8.52 -6.94
N GLU A 93 -19.28 -7.50 -6.16
CA GLU A 93 -18.84 -7.38 -4.78
C GLU A 93 -19.70 -8.21 -3.83
N VAL A 94 -19.05 -8.71 -2.79
CA VAL A 94 -19.70 -9.45 -1.72
C VAL A 94 -20.50 -8.48 -0.82
N ALA A 95 -21.46 -8.98 -0.06
CA ALA A 95 -22.27 -8.16 0.85
C ALA A 95 -21.39 -7.37 1.84
N PRO A 96 -21.65 -6.08 2.09
CA PRO A 96 -20.77 -5.22 2.90
C PRO A 96 -20.56 -5.75 4.32
N PHE A 97 -19.31 -5.81 4.77
CA PHE A 97 -18.92 -6.16 6.13
C PHE A 97 -18.27 -4.95 6.82
N TYR A 98 -18.84 -4.50 7.92
CA TYR A 98 -18.40 -3.31 8.66
C TYR A 98 -18.05 -3.67 10.11
N PRO A 99 -16.79 -4.05 10.41
CA PRO A 99 -16.35 -4.28 11.79
C PRO A 99 -16.25 -2.96 12.57
N GLU A 100 -16.15 -3.05 13.90
CA GLU A 100 -16.00 -1.86 14.76
C GLU A 100 -14.53 -1.42 14.94
N PHE A 101 -13.56 -2.21 14.48
CA PHE A 101 -12.12 -1.94 14.59
C PHE A 101 -11.63 -1.68 16.01
N GLU A 102 -12.15 -2.45 16.97
CA GLU A 102 -11.75 -2.35 18.38
C GLU A 102 -10.55 -3.23 18.72
N SER A 103 -10.35 -4.32 17.99
CA SER A 103 -9.27 -5.28 18.18
C SER A 103 -8.44 -5.52 16.92
N VAL A 104 -7.28 -6.17 17.06
CA VAL A 104 -6.44 -6.56 15.91
C VAL A 104 -7.18 -7.58 15.05
N GLU A 105 -7.97 -8.45 15.63
CA GLU A 105 -8.80 -9.44 14.94
C GLU A 105 -9.85 -8.79 14.04
N ASP A 106 -10.38 -7.63 14.43
CA ASP A 106 -11.31 -6.86 13.59
C ASP A 106 -10.61 -6.37 12.30
N TYR A 107 -9.36 -5.87 12.42
CA TYR A 107 -8.57 -5.47 11.26
C TYR A 107 -8.23 -6.65 10.36
N ILE A 108 -7.79 -7.78 10.94
CA ILE A 108 -7.48 -9.01 10.20
C ILE A 108 -8.73 -9.50 9.46
N SER A 109 -9.88 -9.53 10.14
CA SER A 109 -11.15 -9.98 9.56
C SER A 109 -11.62 -9.07 8.43
N ALA A 110 -11.57 -7.74 8.62
CA ALA A 110 -11.94 -6.76 7.60
C ALA A 110 -11.04 -6.87 6.35
N LEU A 111 -9.72 -6.87 6.55
CA LEU A 111 -8.77 -6.96 5.44
C LEU A 111 -8.88 -8.28 4.69
N LYS A 112 -9.08 -9.39 5.41
CA LYS A 112 -9.32 -10.70 4.79
C LYS A 112 -10.59 -10.69 3.96
N TYR A 113 -11.66 -10.13 4.49
CA TYR A 113 -12.93 -10.01 3.78
C TYR A 113 -12.80 -9.17 2.50
N CYS A 114 -12.21 -7.97 2.59
CA CYS A 114 -11.96 -7.14 1.42
C CYS A 114 -11.10 -7.87 0.38
N MET A 115 -10.00 -8.50 0.82
CA MET A 115 -9.12 -9.27 -0.06
C MET A 115 -9.85 -10.40 -0.79
N GLU A 116 -10.77 -11.12 -0.12
CA GLU A 116 -11.58 -12.18 -0.73
C GLU A 116 -12.59 -11.60 -1.73
N SER A 117 -13.16 -10.41 -1.46
CA SER A 117 -14.06 -9.68 -2.36
C SER A 117 -13.35 -9.29 -3.67
N GLU A 118 -12.19 -8.61 -3.57
CA GLU A 118 -11.41 -8.21 -4.75
C GLU A 118 -10.99 -9.43 -5.60
N LEU A 119 -10.55 -10.50 -4.94
CA LEU A 119 -10.17 -11.73 -5.64
C LEU A 119 -11.37 -12.38 -6.35
N PHE A 120 -12.55 -12.29 -5.75
CA PHE A 120 -13.79 -12.78 -6.36
C PHE A 120 -14.16 -11.93 -7.58
N ALA A 121 -14.13 -10.60 -7.47
CA ALA A 121 -14.38 -9.67 -8.57
C ALA A 121 -13.40 -9.88 -9.72
N LYS A 122 -12.10 -9.92 -9.45
CA LYS A 122 -11.06 -10.24 -10.43
C LYS A 122 -11.36 -11.53 -11.21
N LYS A 123 -11.62 -12.64 -10.49
CA LYS A 123 -11.89 -13.94 -11.11
C LYS A 123 -13.17 -13.92 -11.93
N THR A 124 -14.17 -13.16 -11.51
CA THR A 124 -15.43 -12.99 -12.25
C THR A 124 -15.18 -12.29 -13.58
N TYR A 125 -14.41 -11.21 -13.58
CA TYR A 125 -14.03 -10.51 -14.80
C TYR A 125 -13.11 -11.34 -15.71
N GLU A 126 -12.18 -12.11 -15.16
CA GLU A 126 -11.36 -13.06 -15.92
C GLU A 126 -12.23 -14.15 -16.59
N LEU A 127 -13.26 -14.64 -15.90
CA LEU A 127 -14.20 -15.60 -16.47
C LEU A 127 -15.07 -14.96 -17.56
N LEU A 128 -15.53 -13.74 -17.36
CA LEU A 128 -16.26 -12.96 -18.37
C LEU A 128 -15.41 -12.79 -19.64
N ALA A 129 -14.13 -12.45 -19.48
CA ALA A 129 -13.18 -12.35 -20.60
C ALA A 129 -13.03 -13.67 -21.39
N LYS A 130 -13.03 -14.83 -20.69
CA LYS A 130 -12.93 -16.16 -21.35
C LYS A 130 -14.16 -16.52 -22.18
N VAL A 131 -15.35 -16.05 -21.79
CA VAL A 131 -16.62 -16.34 -22.49
C VAL A 131 -17.06 -15.22 -23.44
N ALA A 132 -16.33 -14.11 -23.49
CA ALA A 132 -16.58 -12.98 -24.37
C ALA A 132 -16.57 -13.40 -25.84
N ARG A 133 -17.54 -12.88 -26.61
CA ARG A 133 -17.73 -13.22 -28.03
C ARG A 133 -16.89 -12.36 -28.99
N ASP A 134 -16.46 -11.21 -28.53
CA ASP A 134 -15.67 -10.24 -29.29
C ASP A 134 -14.44 -9.78 -28.47
N GLU A 135 -13.46 -9.25 -29.18
CA GLU A 135 -12.19 -8.84 -28.60
C GLU A 135 -12.31 -7.58 -27.72
N ASP A 136 -13.22 -6.68 -28.06
CA ASP A 136 -13.43 -5.45 -27.28
C ASP A 136 -13.99 -5.76 -25.89
N THR A 137 -15.02 -6.64 -25.83
CA THR A 137 -15.57 -7.13 -24.54
C THR A 137 -14.52 -7.90 -23.73
N ARG A 138 -13.69 -8.70 -24.40
CA ARG A 138 -12.60 -9.42 -23.74
C ARG A 138 -11.58 -8.46 -23.14
N ALA A 139 -11.09 -7.51 -23.93
CA ALA A 139 -10.11 -6.51 -23.47
C ALA A 139 -10.67 -5.66 -22.33
N PHE A 140 -11.94 -5.27 -22.41
CA PHE A 140 -12.62 -4.54 -21.35
C PHE A 140 -12.66 -5.33 -20.03
N ALA A 141 -13.08 -6.59 -20.07
CA ALA A 141 -13.15 -7.43 -18.87
C ALA A 141 -11.76 -7.69 -18.26
N LEU A 142 -10.71 -7.84 -19.09
CA LEU A 142 -9.33 -7.97 -18.60
C LEU A 142 -8.81 -6.68 -17.94
N ASN A 143 -9.20 -5.51 -18.42
CA ASN A 143 -8.86 -4.25 -17.78
C ASN A 143 -9.51 -4.14 -16.40
N LEU A 144 -10.78 -4.50 -16.25
CA LEU A 144 -11.44 -4.56 -14.95
C LEU A 144 -10.73 -5.56 -14.01
N ALA A 145 -10.43 -6.77 -14.50
CA ALA A 145 -9.69 -7.75 -13.69
C ALA A 145 -8.31 -7.23 -13.22
N ALA A 146 -7.64 -6.38 -14.01
CA ALA A 146 -6.38 -5.76 -13.61
C ALA A 146 -6.54 -4.71 -12.52
N MET A 147 -7.63 -3.93 -12.52
CA MET A 147 -7.98 -2.98 -11.46
C MET A 147 -8.18 -3.70 -10.12
N GLU A 148 -8.98 -4.79 -10.13
CA GLU A 148 -9.21 -5.61 -8.93
C GLU A 148 -7.92 -6.27 -8.39
N GLU A 149 -6.99 -6.66 -9.28
CA GLU A 149 -5.67 -7.19 -8.86
C GLU A 149 -4.83 -6.15 -8.13
N GLU A 150 -4.88 -4.89 -8.53
CA GLU A 150 -4.19 -3.80 -7.84
C GLU A 150 -4.75 -3.61 -6.43
N HIS A 151 -6.07 -3.58 -6.29
CA HIS A 151 -6.78 -3.52 -5.01
C HIS A 151 -6.43 -4.72 -4.13
N TYR A 152 -6.63 -5.93 -4.62
CA TYR A 152 -6.26 -7.17 -3.92
C TYR A 152 -4.82 -7.14 -3.41
N THR A 153 -3.88 -6.69 -4.24
CA THR A 153 -2.46 -6.67 -3.88
C THR A 153 -2.18 -5.66 -2.75
N ALA A 154 -2.81 -4.47 -2.77
CA ALA A 154 -2.63 -3.47 -1.74
C ALA A 154 -3.20 -3.95 -0.39
N ILE A 155 -4.41 -4.51 -0.39
CA ILE A 155 -5.07 -5.04 0.82
C ILE A 155 -4.29 -6.23 1.38
N ARG A 156 -3.83 -7.15 0.53
CA ARG A 156 -3.02 -8.31 0.93
C ARG A 156 -1.74 -7.88 1.65
N LYS A 157 -1.05 -6.87 1.15
CA LYS A 157 0.17 -6.35 1.80
C LYS A 157 -0.11 -5.76 3.17
N MET A 158 -1.23 -5.05 3.34
CA MET A 158 -1.65 -4.56 4.65
C MET A 158 -1.99 -5.72 5.60
N TYR A 159 -2.75 -6.70 5.13
CA TYR A 159 -3.09 -7.90 5.89
C TYR A 159 -1.83 -8.64 6.38
N GLU A 160 -0.87 -8.89 5.48
CA GLU A 160 0.40 -9.55 5.81
C GLU A 160 1.24 -8.71 6.77
N LEU A 161 1.22 -7.37 6.68
CA LEU A 161 1.90 -6.49 7.61
C LEU A 161 1.30 -6.60 9.01
N ILE A 162 -0.03 -6.51 9.16
CA ILE A 162 -0.70 -6.61 10.46
C ILE A 162 -0.39 -7.95 11.13
N LEU A 163 -0.48 -9.07 10.39
CA LEU A 163 -0.12 -10.39 10.91
C LEU A 163 1.34 -10.46 11.36
N SER A 164 2.26 -9.90 10.57
CA SER A 164 3.69 -9.92 10.91
C SER A 164 4.02 -9.09 12.15
N LEU A 165 3.33 -7.96 12.33
CA LEU A 165 3.50 -7.12 13.50
C LEU A 165 3.00 -7.82 14.75
N GLU A 166 1.86 -8.50 14.68
CA GLU A 166 1.32 -9.28 15.80
C GLU A 166 2.21 -10.47 16.15
N GLU A 167 2.60 -11.28 15.16
CA GLU A 167 3.49 -12.43 15.37
C GLU A 167 4.82 -12.04 16.04
N LYS A 168 5.34 -10.85 15.71
CA LYS A 168 6.63 -10.34 16.24
C LYS A 168 6.47 -9.45 17.46
N GLU A 169 5.25 -9.28 17.96
CA GLU A 169 4.93 -8.39 19.09
C GLU A 169 5.46 -6.95 18.87
N ILE A 170 5.36 -6.44 17.63
CA ILE A 170 5.76 -5.08 17.27
C ILE A 170 4.56 -4.15 17.31
N ILE A 171 4.57 -3.21 18.24
CA ILE A 171 3.54 -2.17 18.39
C ILE A 171 4.14 -0.84 17.94
N PRO A 172 3.69 -0.23 16.81
CA PRO A 172 4.28 1.01 16.29
C PRO A 172 4.35 2.14 17.32
N GLU A 173 3.32 2.30 18.14
CA GLU A 173 3.22 3.35 19.16
C GLU A 173 4.24 3.16 20.31
N LYS A 174 4.69 1.93 20.52
CA LYS A 174 5.65 1.53 21.57
C LYS A 174 6.92 0.92 21.00
N LEU A 175 7.27 1.33 19.79
CA LEU A 175 8.46 0.79 19.12
C LEU A 175 9.71 1.08 19.96
N GLU A 176 10.58 0.08 20.12
CA GLU A 176 11.87 0.23 20.79
C GLU A 176 12.87 0.97 19.90
N PRO A 177 13.73 1.84 20.43
CA PRO A 177 14.79 2.47 19.65
C PRO A 177 15.69 1.44 18.97
N GLY A 178 16.08 1.71 17.72
CA GLY A 178 16.95 0.79 16.98
C GLY A 178 16.71 0.73 15.48
N GLY A 179 17.06 -0.41 14.88
CA GLY A 179 17.02 -0.61 13.43
C GLY A 179 16.00 -1.65 12.98
N TYR A 180 15.24 -1.32 11.93
CA TYR A 180 14.16 -2.14 11.40
C TYR A 180 14.26 -2.30 9.89
N LEU A 181 14.01 -3.51 9.40
CA LEU A 181 14.15 -3.90 8.00
C LEU A 181 12.81 -4.41 7.45
N PHE A 182 12.45 -3.89 6.30
CA PHE A 182 11.30 -4.33 5.51
C PHE A 182 11.77 -4.92 4.17
N THR A 183 11.13 -6.00 3.74
CA THR A 183 11.38 -6.60 2.44
C THR A 183 10.44 -6.08 1.34
N ASP A 184 9.40 -5.35 1.72
CA ASP A 184 8.43 -4.72 0.83
C ASP A 184 8.29 -3.22 1.12
N GLU A 185 8.37 -2.40 0.08
CA GLU A 185 8.33 -0.93 0.21
C GLU A 185 6.96 -0.40 0.63
N LEU A 186 5.87 -1.03 0.17
CA LEU A 186 4.53 -0.57 0.53
C LEU A 186 4.23 -0.88 2.00
N LYS A 187 4.65 -2.05 2.49
CA LYS A 187 4.56 -2.39 3.92
C LYS A 187 5.36 -1.41 4.78
N ALA A 188 6.57 -1.04 4.32
CA ALA A 188 7.36 -0.02 5.00
C ALA A 188 6.63 1.33 5.06
N LYS A 189 6.03 1.80 3.96
CA LYS A 189 5.25 3.03 3.92
C LYS A 189 4.07 3.00 4.89
N TYR A 190 3.30 1.92 4.92
CA TYR A 190 2.20 1.76 5.87
C TYR A 190 2.68 1.82 7.33
N PHE A 191 3.79 1.17 7.64
CA PHE A 191 4.37 1.23 8.98
C PHE A 191 4.85 2.65 9.33
N LEU A 192 5.44 3.37 8.37
CA LEU A 192 5.83 4.78 8.55
C LEU A 192 4.63 5.70 8.81
N ILE A 193 3.48 5.44 8.18
CA ILE A 193 2.23 6.18 8.47
C ILE A 193 1.83 6.00 9.93
N ASP A 194 1.83 4.77 10.45
CA ASP A 194 1.52 4.50 11.86
C ASP A 194 2.51 5.21 12.81
N LEU A 195 3.81 5.20 12.49
CA LEU A 195 4.82 5.91 13.28
C LEU A 195 4.60 7.42 13.30
N ILE A 196 4.33 8.03 12.15
CA ILE A 196 4.08 9.47 12.05
C ILE A 196 2.85 9.85 12.87
N HIS A 197 1.77 9.07 12.79
CA HIS A 197 0.56 9.31 13.57
C HIS A 197 0.75 9.08 15.08
N SER A 198 1.75 8.28 15.47
CA SER A 198 2.17 8.17 16.87
C SER A 198 3.10 9.29 17.35
N GLY A 199 3.29 10.33 16.53
CA GLY A 199 4.09 11.52 16.86
C GLY A 199 5.57 11.41 16.53
N VAL A 200 5.99 10.41 15.73
CA VAL A 200 7.39 10.26 15.30
C VAL A 200 7.69 11.16 14.10
N ARG A 201 8.70 12.00 14.20
CA ARG A 201 9.18 12.85 13.09
C ARG A 201 9.96 11.99 12.09
N LEU A 202 9.77 12.20 10.79
CA LEU A 202 10.40 11.40 9.74
C LEU A 202 11.35 12.23 8.86
N SER A 203 12.53 11.68 8.60
CA SER A 203 13.40 12.11 7.49
C SER A 203 13.76 10.91 6.62
N ALA A 204 13.63 11.03 5.29
CA ALA A 204 13.75 9.89 4.38
C ALA A 204 14.77 10.14 3.27
N ALA A 205 15.62 9.17 2.98
CA ALA A 205 16.41 9.10 1.76
C ALA A 205 15.75 8.09 0.80
N ILE A 206 15.28 8.58 -0.35
CA ILE A 206 14.45 7.82 -1.26
C ILE A 206 14.99 7.76 -2.69
N ARG A 207 14.56 6.76 -3.45
CA ARG A 207 14.91 6.54 -4.86
C ARG A 207 13.79 6.88 -5.82
N GLU A 208 12.55 6.82 -5.39
CA GLU A 208 11.40 7.26 -6.18
C GLU A 208 11.29 8.79 -6.18
N LYS A 209 10.43 9.35 -7.03
CA LYS A 209 10.17 10.79 -7.04
C LYS A 209 9.56 11.23 -5.70
N PRO A 210 10.02 12.37 -5.12
CA PRO A 210 9.51 12.87 -3.84
C PRO A 210 7.99 13.01 -3.79
N GLU A 211 7.39 13.49 -4.87
CA GLU A 211 5.93 13.68 -4.97
C GLU A 211 5.20 12.34 -4.78
N LYS A 212 5.65 11.29 -5.51
CA LYS A 212 5.08 9.94 -5.43
C LYS A 212 5.28 9.31 -4.04
N PHE A 213 6.43 9.55 -3.41
CA PHE A 213 6.66 9.08 -2.04
C PHE A 213 5.70 9.73 -1.06
N LEU A 214 5.50 11.06 -1.19
CA LEU A 214 4.69 11.85 -0.26
C LEU A 214 3.18 11.65 -0.42
N GLU A 215 2.70 11.19 -1.57
CA GLU A 215 1.26 10.95 -1.84
C GLU A 215 0.57 10.10 -0.75
N VAL A 216 1.29 9.15 -0.15
CA VAL A 216 0.72 8.24 0.86
C VAL A 216 0.69 8.83 2.29
N PHE A 217 1.28 10.01 2.52
CA PHE A 217 1.49 10.58 3.87
C PHE A 217 0.63 11.80 4.20
N ASP A 218 -0.35 12.12 3.38
CA ASP A 218 -1.40 13.14 3.59
C ASP A 218 -0.93 14.40 4.37
N GLY A 219 -0.09 15.23 3.73
CA GLY A 219 0.30 16.53 4.28
C GLY A 219 1.26 16.50 5.48
N SER A 220 1.82 15.35 5.83
CA SER A 220 2.80 15.22 6.91
C SER A 220 4.10 15.96 6.59
N ASP A 221 4.68 16.66 7.60
CA ASP A 221 5.98 17.34 7.47
C ASP A 221 7.13 16.34 7.45
N ILE A 222 7.44 15.77 6.28
CA ILE A 222 8.50 14.79 6.07
C ILE A 222 9.66 15.43 5.32
N LYS A 223 10.87 15.35 5.90
CA LYS A 223 12.09 15.77 5.22
C LYS A 223 12.57 14.70 4.25
N VAL A 224 12.35 14.91 2.96
CA VAL A 224 12.74 13.97 1.91
C VAL A 224 14.05 14.41 1.27
N ILE A 225 14.98 13.46 1.10
CA ILE A 225 16.23 13.59 0.35
C ILE A 225 16.14 12.62 -0.83
N TRP A 226 16.04 13.15 -2.03
CA TRP A 226 16.03 12.31 -3.23
C TRP A 226 17.44 11.89 -3.62
N VAL A 227 17.70 10.60 -3.66
CA VAL A 227 18.99 10.04 -4.09
C VAL A 227 18.89 9.74 -5.59
N THR A 228 19.57 10.51 -6.43
CA THR A 228 19.49 10.39 -7.89
C THR A 228 20.85 10.64 -8.56
N LYS A 229 21.05 10.10 -9.77
CA LYS A 229 22.23 10.38 -10.62
C LYS A 229 22.08 11.68 -11.43
N THR A 230 20.87 12.24 -11.46
CA THR A 230 20.59 13.50 -12.16
C THR A 230 20.78 14.68 -11.21
N GLU A 231 21.24 15.81 -11.73
CA GLU A 231 21.37 17.04 -10.98
C GLU A 231 20.00 17.70 -10.79
N VAL A 232 19.48 17.64 -9.56
CA VAL A 232 18.21 18.25 -9.15
C VAL A 232 18.44 18.94 -7.81
N ASP A 233 17.92 20.16 -7.66
CA ASP A 233 18.03 20.91 -6.42
C ASP A 233 17.47 20.12 -5.23
N GLY A 234 18.23 20.07 -4.14
CA GLY A 234 17.84 19.34 -2.92
C GLY A 234 18.05 17.83 -2.96
N SER A 235 18.45 17.27 -4.11
CA SER A 235 18.85 15.87 -4.22
C SER A 235 20.30 15.64 -3.77
N ILE A 236 20.67 14.38 -3.60
CA ILE A 236 22.07 13.96 -3.44
C ILE A 236 22.42 12.89 -4.48
N ARG A 237 23.68 12.86 -4.86
CA ARG A 237 24.21 11.82 -5.73
C ARG A 237 24.52 10.54 -4.94
N PRO A 238 24.53 9.37 -5.60
CA PRO A 238 24.85 8.10 -4.93
C PRO A 238 26.21 8.08 -4.21
N ASP A 239 27.22 8.75 -4.77
CA ASP A 239 28.56 8.89 -4.16
C ASP A 239 28.56 9.80 -2.90
N GLU A 240 27.53 10.60 -2.73
CA GLU A 240 27.32 11.46 -1.54
C GLU A 240 26.51 10.79 -0.42
N ILE A 241 25.99 9.58 -0.61
CA ILE A 241 25.24 8.83 0.43
C ILE A 241 25.93 8.82 1.81
N PRO A 242 27.28 8.71 1.92
CA PRO A 242 27.94 8.82 3.22
C PRO A 242 27.67 10.14 3.97
N ILE A 243 27.28 11.21 3.28
CA ILE A 243 26.89 12.49 3.90
C ILE A 243 25.60 12.33 4.73
N LEU A 244 24.71 11.40 4.33
CA LEU A 244 23.46 11.11 5.06
C LEU A 244 23.71 10.77 6.53
N LYS A 245 24.82 10.10 6.85
CA LYS A 245 25.21 9.78 8.24
C LYS A 245 25.10 11.02 9.13
N LYS A 246 25.79 12.10 8.72
CA LYS A 246 25.81 13.35 9.49
C LYS A 246 24.47 14.07 9.48
N LYS A 247 23.79 14.12 8.34
CA LYS A 247 22.48 14.79 8.21
C LYS A 247 21.43 14.09 9.09
N PHE A 248 21.33 12.79 9.01
CA PHE A 248 20.34 12.00 9.75
C PHE A 248 20.66 11.89 11.23
N CYS A 249 21.92 11.71 11.62
CA CYS A 249 22.30 11.72 13.03
C CYS A 249 22.02 13.09 13.67
N ARG A 250 22.26 14.19 12.96
CA ARG A 250 21.89 15.52 13.41
C ARG A 250 20.36 15.65 13.58
N PHE A 251 19.59 15.16 12.62
CA PHE A 251 18.13 15.18 12.68
C PHE A 251 17.60 14.40 13.90
N LEU A 252 18.11 13.19 14.16
CA LEU A 252 17.75 12.39 15.33
C LEU A 252 18.09 13.14 16.63
N ARG A 253 19.30 13.73 16.73
CA ARG A 253 19.73 14.48 17.90
C ARG A 253 18.86 15.72 18.15
N GLU A 254 18.68 16.59 17.13
CA GLU A 254 17.92 17.84 17.26
C GLU A 254 16.45 17.59 17.59
N THR A 255 15.90 16.43 17.20
CA THR A 255 14.54 16.02 17.52
C THR A 255 14.46 15.52 18.96
N SER A 256 15.41 14.67 19.38
CA SER A 256 15.53 14.20 20.77
C SER A 256 15.74 15.35 21.78
N GLU A 257 16.51 16.40 21.42
CA GLU A 257 16.69 17.58 22.24
C GLU A 257 15.38 18.39 22.48
N ARG A 258 14.33 18.11 21.69
CA ARG A 258 12.98 18.68 21.85
C ARG A 258 11.99 17.75 22.55
N ASP A 259 12.47 16.63 23.10
CA ASP A 259 11.65 15.59 23.70
C ASP A 259 10.65 14.95 22.69
N GLU A 260 11.04 14.91 21.41
CA GLU A 260 10.30 14.28 20.32
C GLU A 260 11.03 13.04 19.83
N ARG A 261 10.31 12.01 19.38
CA ARG A 261 10.89 10.82 18.73
C ARG A 261 11.09 11.07 17.25
N ALA A 262 12.16 10.49 16.68
CA ALA A 262 12.47 10.62 15.27
C ALA A 262 12.81 9.27 14.61
N ALA A 263 12.45 9.15 13.34
CA ALA A 263 12.83 8.05 12.47
C ALA A 263 13.58 8.56 11.24
N VAL A 264 14.57 7.80 10.81
CA VAL A 264 15.20 7.98 9.50
C VAL A 264 14.89 6.77 8.64
N PHE A 265 14.52 7.00 7.37
CA PHE A 265 14.18 5.97 6.43
C PHE A 265 15.15 5.92 5.25
N LEU A 266 15.65 4.71 4.94
CA LEU A 266 16.54 4.42 3.82
C LEU A 266 15.81 3.51 2.83
N GLN A 267 15.34 4.07 1.71
CA GLN A 267 14.69 3.29 0.67
C GLN A 267 15.72 2.55 -0.17
N ASN A 268 15.56 1.22 -0.30
CA ASN A 268 16.32 0.35 -1.21
C ASN A 268 17.83 0.25 -0.88
N LEU A 269 18.17 -0.41 0.22
CA LEU A 269 19.58 -0.67 0.58
C LEU A 269 20.35 -1.46 -0.48
N GLY A 270 19.67 -2.26 -1.32
CA GLY A 270 20.29 -2.95 -2.45
C GLY A 270 20.90 -1.96 -3.46
N TYR A 271 20.22 -0.84 -3.71
CA TYR A 271 20.78 0.22 -4.53
C TYR A 271 22.00 0.90 -3.86
N PHE A 272 21.95 1.12 -2.56
CA PHE A 272 23.09 1.68 -1.83
C PHE A 272 24.30 0.74 -1.86
N ALA A 273 24.05 -0.56 -1.72
CA ALA A 273 25.11 -1.57 -1.84
C ALA A 273 25.69 -1.64 -3.26
N LEU A 274 24.87 -1.47 -4.30
CA LEU A 274 25.32 -1.42 -5.70
C LEU A 274 26.26 -0.23 -5.97
N GLU A 275 25.92 0.95 -5.45
CA GLU A 275 26.67 2.19 -5.75
C GLU A 275 27.93 2.34 -4.84
N LEU A 276 27.88 1.92 -3.57
CA LEU A 276 28.94 2.11 -2.59
C LEU A 276 29.75 0.85 -2.28
N GLY A 277 29.24 -0.32 -2.65
CA GLY A 277 29.66 -1.60 -2.11
C GLY A 277 29.03 -1.89 -0.73
N PHE A 278 28.80 -3.18 -0.46
CA PHE A 278 28.12 -3.65 0.76
C PHE A 278 28.72 -3.09 2.06
N ARG A 279 30.07 -3.10 2.17
CA ARG A 279 30.77 -2.63 3.38
C ARG A 279 30.48 -1.16 3.69
N SER A 280 30.50 -0.29 2.68
CA SER A 280 30.25 1.15 2.87
C SER A 280 28.77 1.41 3.17
N MET A 281 27.87 0.68 2.53
CA MET A 281 26.44 0.72 2.85
C MET A 281 26.19 0.30 4.31
N MET A 282 26.80 -0.81 4.77
CA MET A 282 26.68 -1.26 6.17
C MET A 282 27.26 -0.24 7.16
N ASP A 283 28.36 0.46 6.82
CA ASP A 283 28.91 1.53 7.66
C ASP A 283 27.90 2.68 7.84
N VAL A 284 27.11 3.02 6.80
CA VAL A 284 26.02 4.00 6.93
C VAL A 284 24.93 3.47 7.86
N VAL A 285 24.48 2.24 7.65
CA VAL A 285 23.41 1.59 8.44
C VAL A 285 23.80 1.50 9.92
N LEU A 286 24.97 0.99 10.23
CA LEU A 286 25.45 0.81 11.60
C LEU A 286 25.61 2.14 12.32
N TYR A 287 26.22 3.13 11.66
CA TYR A 287 26.35 4.47 12.23
C TYR A 287 25.00 5.10 12.57
N LEU A 288 24.01 4.96 11.68
CA LEU A 288 22.68 5.49 11.93
C LEU A 288 21.91 4.70 12.99
N LYS A 289 22.14 3.39 13.09
CA LYS A 289 21.60 2.56 14.18
C LYS A 289 22.15 3.02 15.53
N ASP A 290 23.45 3.27 15.62
CA ASP A 290 24.07 3.78 16.85
C ASP A 290 23.51 5.16 17.23
N CYS A 291 23.30 6.04 16.24
CA CYS A 291 22.64 7.33 16.48
C CYS A 291 21.19 7.14 16.94
N ALA A 292 20.45 6.21 16.35
CA ALA A 292 19.07 5.90 16.75
C ALA A 292 19.00 5.42 18.20
N LEU A 293 19.90 4.51 18.60
CA LEU A 293 20.00 4.04 19.98
C LEU A 293 20.39 5.16 20.95
N LEU A 294 21.29 6.06 20.54
CA LEU A 294 21.79 7.18 21.39
C LEU A 294 20.71 8.26 21.62
N TYR A 295 19.81 8.47 20.66
CA TYR A 295 18.84 9.54 20.66
C TYR A 295 17.38 9.07 20.73
N ASP A 296 17.14 7.85 21.23
CA ASP A 296 15.81 7.23 21.37
C ASP A 296 14.98 7.28 20.08
N GLY A 297 15.64 7.08 18.95
CA GLY A 297 15.04 7.15 17.62
C GLY A 297 15.09 5.83 16.86
N TYR A 298 14.80 5.89 15.59
CA TYR A 298 14.64 4.72 14.73
C TYR A 298 15.38 4.89 13.41
N ILE A 299 16.00 3.79 12.93
CA ILE A 299 16.38 3.62 11.54
C ILE A 299 15.49 2.55 10.91
N LEU A 300 14.78 2.89 9.84
CA LEU A 300 14.00 1.97 9.04
C LEU A 300 14.63 1.87 7.64
N ALA A 301 14.65 0.69 7.09
CA ALA A 301 15.19 0.50 5.75
C ALA A 301 14.38 -0.54 4.96
N THR A 302 14.40 -0.40 3.63
CA THR A 302 13.91 -1.46 2.75
C THR A 302 15.06 -2.15 2.03
N ALA A 303 14.96 -3.48 1.89
CA ALA A 303 15.90 -4.27 1.11
C ALA A 303 15.24 -5.53 0.54
N VAL A 304 15.56 -5.85 -0.70
CA VAL A 304 15.14 -7.11 -1.33
C VAL A 304 16.26 -8.13 -1.10
N LYS A 305 15.92 -9.30 -0.57
CA LYS A 305 16.89 -10.36 -0.23
C LYS A 305 17.80 -10.73 -1.40
N ASP A 306 17.23 -10.83 -2.59
CA ASP A 306 17.95 -11.26 -3.80
C ASP A 306 19.00 -10.24 -4.30
N ALA A 307 18.99 -9.02 -3.75
CA ALA A 307 20.02 -8.01 -4.02
C ALA A 307 21.34 -8.26 -3.24
N PHE A 308 21.39 -9.26 -2.36
CA PHE A 308 22.52 -9.54 -1.47
C PHE A 308 22.93 -11.02 -1.55
N SER A 309 24.22 -11.29 -1.34
CA SER A 309 24.65 -12.66 -1.09
C SER A 309 24.06 -13.18 0.24
N PRO A 310 23.96 -14.51 0.44
CA PRO A 310 23.46 -15.09 1.70
C PRO A 310 24.20 -14.58 2.94
N ARG A 311 25.52 -14.35 2.82
CA ARG A 311 26.35 -13.82 3.93
C ARG A 311 26.04 -12.35 4.22
N GLU A 312 25.90 -11.54 3.19
CA GLU A 312 25.56 -10.12 3.35
C GLU A 312 24.16 -9.94 3.93
N TRP A 313 23.20 -10.75 3.46
CA TRP A 313 21.84 -10.76 4.01
C TRP A 313 21.84 -11.15 5.50
N ALA A 314 22.58 -12.20 5.88
CA ALA A 314 22.69 -12.60 7.27
C ALA A 314 23.31 -11.50 8.15
N LEU A 315 24.33 -10.78 7.66
CA LEU A 315 24.89 -9.62 8.35
C LEU A 315 23.88 -8.47 8.48
N LEU A 316 23.17 -8.15 7.43
CA LEU A 316 22.16 -7.09 7.46
C LEU A 316 21.03 -7.40 8.46
N THR A 317 20.52 -8.63 8.46
CA THR A 317 19.44 -9.08 9.35
C THR A 317 19.87 -9.36 10.79
N SER A 318 21.18 -9.49 11.06
CA SER A 318 21.69 -9.50 12.43
C SER A 318 21.72 -8.11 13.07
N GLU A 319 21.77 -7.06 12.26
CA GLU A 319 21.82 -5.68 12.73
C GLU A 319 20.46 -4.96 12.71
N LEU A 320 19.60 -5.30 11.76
CA LEU A 320 18.27 -4.72 11.63
C LEU A 320 17.19 -5.78 11.89
N ARG A 321 16.29 -5.50 12.83
CA ARG A 321 15.15 -6.38 13.14
C ARG A 321 14.21 -6.44 11.93
N GLN A 322 14.06 -7.61 11.34
CA GLN A 322 13.17 -7.79 10.20
C GLN A 322 11.72 -7.72 10.65
N VAL A 323 10.94 -6.79 10.07
CA VAL A 323 9.51 -6.57 10.37
C VAL A 323 8.64 -7.40 9.42
N SER A 324 8.95 -7.43 8.12
CA SER A 324 8.17 -8.18 7.12
C SER A 324 9.06 -8.80 6.07
#